data_9e83c59403e60b1d0e3abaa744561385
#
_entry.id   9e83c59403e60b1d0e3abaa744561385
#
_cell.length_a   1.000
_cell.length_b   1.000
_cell.length_c   1.000
_cell.angle_alpha   90.00
_cell.angle_beta   90.00
_cell.angle_gamma   90.00
#
_symmetry.space_group_name_H-M   'P 1'
#
loop_
_entity.id
_entity.type
_entity.pdbx_description
1 polymer ?
#
loop_
_entity_poly.entity_id
_entity_poly.type
_entity_poly.pdbx_seq_one_letter_code
_entity_poly.pdbx_strand_id
1 'polypeptide(L)'
;LLKLMEFPILFLGAISQNTPAMYSLMNFAEIKLGSWYPMGGMHLIVKGMVDLALSKGVQIHYDAEVTGFAIEGGLVKGIKTSQGVFEADAVVASADYHFVETLLGDAYRNYDESYWDKRVMAPSSLLFYLGTNKRLPRLKHHNLFFDRDFSVHSHEIYTDPTWPSDPLFYASAPSVTDPSVAPDGCENLFLLIPVAPNLEDTEAFRE
;
A
#
# COMPACT_ATOMS: atom_id res chain seq x y z
N LEU A 1 -3.63 -8.16 24.75
CA LEU A 1 -2.22 -7.77 24.57
C LEU A 1 -1.58 -8.51 23.40
N LEU A 2 -1.75 -9.85 23.27
CA LEU A 2 -1.15 -10.65 22.20
C LEU A 2 -1.54 -10.10 20.82
N LYS A 3 -2.82 -9.93 20.53
CA LYS A 3 -3.32 -9.36 19.27
C LYS A 3 -2.67 -8.01 18.92
N LEU A 4 -2.42 -7.15 19.90
CA LEU A 4 -1.75 -5.87 19.70
C LEU A 4 -0.27 -6.05 19.31
N MET A 5 0.40 -7.04 19.89
CA MET A 5 1.81 -7.33 19.59
C MET A 5 1.98 -8.07 18.25
N GLU A 6 0.96 -8.79 17.81
CA GLU A 6 0.96 -9.51 16.53
C GLU A 6 0.52 -8.63 15.35
N PHE A 7 -0.17 -7.53 15.60
CA PHE A 7 -0.69 -6.66 14.54
C PHE A 7 0.37 -6.19 13.52
N PRO A 8 1.58 -5.74 13.91
CA PRO A 8 2.57 -5.31 12.94
C PRO A 8 3.01 -6.41 11.96
N ILE A 9 2.85 -7.69 12.32
CA ILE A 9 3.20 -8.83 11.48
C ILE A 9 2.27 -8.93 10.26
N LEU A 10 1.03 -8.44 10.36
CA LEU A 10 0.11 -8.39 9.23
C LEU A 10 0.64 -7.57 8.05
N PHE A 11 1.40 -6.51 8.32
CA PHE A 11 2.06 -5.72 7.28
C PHE A 11 3.15 -6.49 6.51
N LEU A 12 3.63 -7.60 7.07
CA LEU A 12 4.55 -8.50 6.38
C LEU A 12 3.82 -9.51 5.47
N GLY A 13 2.49 -9.49 5.47
CA GLY A 13 1.71 -10.50 4.76
C GLY A 13 1.84 -11.90 5.36
N ALA A 14 1.93 -12.00 6.69
CA ALA A 14 2.16 -13.26 7.41
C ALA A 14 1.35 -13.33 8.71
N ILE A 15 1.32 -14.50 9.30
CA ILE A 15 0.80 -14.74 10.66
C ILE A 15 1.96 -15.01 11.62
N SER A 16 1.75 -14.74 12.91
CA SER A 16 2.82 -14.85 13.93
C SER A 16 3.46 -16.24 14.00
N GLN A 17 2.68 -17.30 13.79
CA GLN A 17 3.15 -18.67 13.80
C GLN A 17 4.18 -19.00 12.71
N ASN A 18 4.11 -18.28 11.58
CA ASN A 18 4.96 -18.48 10.41
C ASN A 18 6.04 -17.39 10.26
N THR A 19 6.16 -16.51 11.23
CA THR A 19 7.07 -15.35 11.16
C THR A 19 8.25 -15.55 12.11
N PRO A 20 9.50 -15.35 11.65
CA PRO A 20 10.67 -15.41 12.53
C PRO A 20 10.56 -14.40 13.69
N ALA A 21 10.96 -14.83 14.89
CA ALA A 21 10.85 -14.04 16.12
C ALA A 21 11.59 -12.69 16.05
N MET A 22 12.59 -12.56 15.17
CA MET A 22 13.31 -11.30 14.94
C MET A 22 12.40 -10.12 14.54
N TYR A 23 11.26 -10.40 13.91
CA TYR A 23 10.30 -9.36 13.52
C TYR A 23 9.61 -8.69 14.72
N SER A 24 9.76 -9.23 15.94
CA SER A 24 9.37 -8.53 17.17
C SER A 24 10.12 -7.19 17.38
N LEU A 25 11.23 -6.99 16.65
CA LEU A 25 11.91 -5.69 16.60
C LEU A 25 11.03 -4.56 16.06
N MET A 26 10.01 -4.86 15.24
CA MET A 26 9.01 -3.87 14.82
C MET A 26 8.26 -3.30 16.02
N ASN A 27 7.81 -4.18 16.94
CA ASN A 27 7.18 -3.75 18.18
C ASN A 27 8.12 -2.88 19.05
N PHE A 28 9.40 -3.26 19.11
CA PHE A 28 10.39 -2.45 19.82
C PHE A 28 10.51 -1.05 19.20
N ALA A 29 10.57 -0.97 17.87
CA ALA A 29 10.66 0.31 17.18
C ALA A 29 9.44 1.19 17.49
N GLU A 30 8.23 0.66 17.40
CA GLU A 30 7.00 1.40 17.68
C GLU A 30 6.91 1.86 19.15
N ILE A 31 7.21 0.97 20.10
CA ILE A 31 7.09 1.27 21.54
C ILE A 31 8.21 2.18 22.01
N LYS A 32 9.44 1.98 21.54
CA LYS A 32 10.62 2.69 22.03
C LYS A 32 10.90 3.98 21.26
N LEU A 33 10.75 3.96 19.94
CA LEU A 33 11.07 5.09 19.06
C LEU A 33 9.84 5.93 18.75
N GLY A 34 8.64 5.33 18.87
CA GLY A 34 7.36 5.97 18.58
C GLY A 34 7.06 6.05 17.09
N SER A 35 5.82 6.40 16.80
CA SER A 35 5.35 6.67 15.43
C SER A 35 5.27 8.19 15.23
N TRP A 36 5.71 8.66 14.07
CA TRP A 36 5.78 10.07 13.74
C TRP A 36 4.84 10.36 12.57
N TYR A 37 4.17 11.48 12.65
CA TYR A 37 3.23 11.93 11.63
C TYR A 37 3.63 13.34 11.15
N PRO A 38 3.76 13.59 9.85
CA PRO A 38 4.04 14.93 9.33
C PRO A 38 2.80 15.82 9.44
N MET A 39 2.86 16.89 10.22
CA MET A 39 1.77 17.86 10.32
C MET A 39 1.46 18.46 8.93
N GLY A 40 0.19 18.52 8.58
CA GLY A 40 -0.27 18.89 7.25
C GLY A 40 -0.58 17.69 6.33
N GLY A 41 -0.37 16.47 6.83
CA GLY A 41 -0.71 15.22 6.11
C GLY A 41 0.50 14.50 5.50
N MET A 42 0.33 13.20 5.28
CA MET A 42 1.38 12.35 4.71
C MET A 42 1.89 12.82 3.34
N HIS A 43 1.04 13.54 2.57
CA HIS A 43 1.43 14.11 1.29
C HIS A 43 2.62 15.08 1.38
N LEU A 44 2.84 15.71 2.54
CA LEU A 44 3.99 16.63 2.72
C LEU A 44 5.34 15.92 2.61
N ILE A 45 5.41 14.61 2.88
CA ILE A 45 6.62 13.81 2.61
C ILE A 45 6.88 13.77 1.10
N VAL A 46 5.85 13.45 0.31
CA VAL A 46 5.94 13.43 -1.15
C VAL A 46 6.33 14.80 -1.69
N LYS A 47 5.67 15.87 -1.18
CA LYS A 47 5.99 17.23 -1.58
C LYS A 47 7.45 17.60 -1.28
N GLY A 48 7.94 17.25 -0.09
CA GLY A 48 9.34 17.51 0.28
C GLY A 48 10.34 16.78 -0.64
N MET A 49 10.03 15.54 -1.04
CA MET A 49 10.84 14.78 -2.00
C MET A 49 10.80 15.42 -3.40
N VAL A 50 9.64 15.86 -3.85
CA VAL A 50 9.46 16.58 -5.12
C VAL A 50 10.25 17.88 -5.11
N ASP A 51 10.13 18.70 -4.08
CA ASP A 51 10.84 19.98 -3.94
C ASP A 51 12.38 19.74 -3.99
N LEU A 52 12.87 18.70 -3.31
CA LEU A 52 14.27 18.32 -3.37
C LEU A 52 14.70 17.88 -4.77
N ALA A 53 13.90 17.05 -5.45
CA ALA A 53 14.20 16.59 -6.80
C ALA A 53 14.30 17.78 -7.78
N LEU A 54 13.33 18.66 -7.75
CA LEU A 54 13.32 19.89 -8.57
C LEU A 54 14.52 20.78 -8.29
N SER A 55 14.94 20.91 -7.02
CA SER A 55 16.14 21.68 -6.64
C SER A 55 17.44 21.08 -7.20
N LYS A 56 17.42 19.79 -7.56
CA LYS A 56 18.54 19.08 -8.21
C LYS A 56 18.43 19.06 -9.73
N GLY A 57 17.47 19.76 -10.33
CA GLY A 57 17.27 19.84 -11.77
C GLY A 57 16.52 18.64 -12.36
N VAL A 58 15.88 17.81 -11.55
CA VAL A 58 15.02 16.73 -12.03
C VAL A 58 13.80 17.32 -12.72
N GLN A 59 13.45 16.79 -13.88
CA GLN A 59 12.20 17.10 -14.56
C GLN A 59 11.15 16.07 -14.19
N ILE A 60 9.96 16.53 -13.80
CA ILE A 60 8.84 15.66 -13.43
C ILE A 60 7.73 15.88 -14.45
N HIS A 61 7.31 14.79 -15.09
CA HIS A 61 6.23 14.79 -16.08
C HIS A 61 5.02 14.08 -15.47
N TYR A 62 3.94 14.82 -15.25
CA TYR A 62 2.66 14.29 -14.79
C TYR A 62 1.81 13.88 -15.99
N ASP A 63 0.82 13.01 -15.76
CA ASP A 63 -0.12 12.53 -16.78
C ASP A 63 0.58 11.89 -18.00
N ALA A 64 1.80 11.39 -17.79
CA ALA A 64 2.63 10.73 -18.78
C ALA A 64 2.63 9.20 -18.52
N GLU A 65 1.51 8.55 -18.83
CA GLU A 65 1.38 7.09 -18.65
C GLU A 65 2.43 6.35 -19.48
N VAL A 66 3.24 5.52 -18.82
CA VAL A 66 4.25 4.69 -19.49
C VAL A 66 3.58 3.48 -20.11
N THR A 67 3.70 3.32 -21.43
CA THR A 67 3.07 2.26 -22.21
C THR A 67 4.07 1.22 -22.72
N GLY A 68 5.37 1.43 -22.50
CA GLY A 68 6.41 0.48 -22.92
C GLY A 68 7.80 1.08 -22.90
N PHE A 69 8.75 0.32 -23.42
CA PHE A 69 10.16 0.70 -23.55
C PHE A 69 10.53 0.93 -25.02
N ALA A 70 11.38 1.90 -25.26
CA ALA A 70 12.09 2.05 -26.54
C ALA A 70 13.35 1.20 -26.48
N ILE A 71 13.40 0.11 -27.26
CA ILE A 71 14.53 -0.84 -27.26
C ILE A 71 15.10 -0.90 -28.68
N GLU A 72 16.41 -0.72 -28.80
CA GLU A 72 17.14 -0.82 -30.05
C GLU A 72 18.42 -1.64 -29.83
N GLY A 73 18.63 -2.65 -30.67
CA GLY A 73 19.81 -3.53 -30.57
C GLY A 73 19.92 -4.26 -29.21
N GLY A 74 18.80 -4.53 -28.55
CA GLY A 74 18.78 -5.17 -27.22
C GLY A 74 19.09 -4.24 -26.06
N LEU A 75 19.19 -2.93 -26.29
CA LEU A 75 19.44 -1.92 -25.26
C LEU A 75 18.22 -1.01 -25.11
N VAL A 76 17.85 -0.70 -23.87
CA VAL A 76 16.85 0.32 -23.56
C VAL A 76 17.43 1.68 -23.95
N LYS A 77 16.66 2.44 -24.74
CA LYS A 77 16.96 3.80 -25.21
C LYS A 77 16.03 4.85 -24.63
N GLY A 78 15.03 4.43 -23.87
CA GLY A 78 14.05 5.30 -23.25
C GLY A 78 12.74 4.61 -22.97
N ILE A 79 11.72 5.40 -22.69
CA ILE A 79 10.36 4.95 -22.42
C ILE A 79 9.38 5.55 -23.42
N LYS A 80 8.33 4.78 -23.74
CA LYS A 80 7.18 5.22 -24.51
C LYS A 80 6.09 5.64 -23.53
N THR A 81 5.50 6.79 -23.73
CA THR A 81 4.43 7.32 -22.90
C THR A 81 3.27 7.83 -23.73
N SER A 82 2.14 8.16 -23.06
CA SER A 82 1.00 8.84 -23.68
C SER A 82 1.36 10.23 -24.27
N GLN A 83 2.48 10.83 -23.83
CA GLN A 83 2.95 12.14 -24.28
C GLN A 83 4.09 12.02 -25.33
N GLY A 84 4.50 10.82 -25.71
CA GLY A 84 5.59 10.58 -26.64
C GLY A 84 6.72 9.73 -26.05
N VAL A 85 7.86 9.73 -26.72
CA VAL A 85 9.04 8.96 -26.30
C VAL A 85 10.00 9.88 -25.54
N PHE A 86 10.40 9.44 -24.35
CA PHE A 86 11.47 10.08 -23.59
C PHE A 86 12.73 9.24 -23.69
N GLU A 87 13.77 9.80 -24.30
CA GLU A 87 15.07 9.15 -24.44
C GLU A 87 15.82 9.16 -23.11
N ALA A 88 16.53 8.08 -22.81
CA ALA A 88 17.35 7.92 -21.62
C ALA A 88 18.44 6.87 -21.82
N ASP A 89 19.59 7.08 -21.20
CA ASP A 89 20.70 6.13 -21.18
C ASP A 89 20.43 4.94 -20.25
N ALA A 90 19.59 5.15 -19.23
CA ALA A 90 19.15 4.12 -18.29
C ALA A 90 17.75 4.43 -17.78
N VAL A 91 17.00 3.40 -17.45
CA VAL A 91 15.65 3.51 -16.89
C VAL A 91 15.58 2.75 -15.56
N VAL A 92 15.10 3.42 -14.52
CA VAL A 92 14.74 2.80 -13.22
C VAL A 92 13.23 2.76 -13.15
N ALA A 93 12.66 1.57 -13.20
CA ALA A 93 11.21 1.37 -13.09
C ALA A 93 10.85 1.10 -11.63
N SER A 94 10.09 2.00 -11.02
CA SER A 94 9.59 1.89 -9.64
C SER A 94 8.13 1.45 -9.55
N ALA A 95 7.51 1.08 -10.67
CA ALA A 95 6.20 0.46 -10.72
C ALA A 95 6.26 -1.02 -10.28
N ASP A 96 5.10 -1.66 -10.15
CA ASP A 96 5.02 -3.09 -9.85
C ASP A 96 5.89 -3.92 -10.81
N TYR A 97 6.68 -4.85 -10.25
CA TYR A 97 7.68 -5.57 -11.03
C TYR A 97 7.06 -6.45 -12.12
N HIS A 98 5.98 -7.18 -11.81
CA HIS A 98 5.25 -7.99 -12.79
C HIS A 98 4.70 -7.11 -13.91
N PHE A 99 4.06 -5.99 -13.56
CA PHE A 99 3.55 -5.04 -14.54
C PHE A 99 4.66 -4.50 -15.47
N VAL A 100 5.82 -4.12 -14.91
CA VAL A 100 6.97 -3.64 -15.71
C VAL A 100 7.45 -4.71 -16.70
N GLU A 101 7.47 -5.99 -16.30
CA GLU A 101 7.84 -7.07 -17.20
C GLU A 101 6.84 -7.25 -18.35
N THR A 102 5.55 -7.00 -18.12
CA THR A 102 4.57 -7.02 -19.23
C THR A 102 4.84 -5.94 -20.27
N LEU A 103 5.39 -4.79 -19.84
CA LEU A 103 5.76 -3.68 -20.75
C LEU A 103 7.02 -3.97 -21.55
N LEU A 104 7.90 -4.85 -21.09
CA LEU A 104 9.11 -5.26 -21.81
C LEU A 104 8.83 -6.21 -22.98
N GLY A 105 7.74 -6.98 -22.89
CA GLY A 105 7.41 -8.03 -23.84
C GLY A 105 8.26 -9.30 -23.67
N ASP A 106 7.83 -10.39 -24.29
CA ASP A 106 8.36 -11.75 -24.05
C ASP A 106 9.87 -11.90 -24.31
N ALA A 107 10.42 -11.11 -25.22
CA ALA A 107 11.84 -11.22 -25.60
C ALA A 107 12.80 -10.67 -24.53
N TYR A 108 12.33 -9.84 -23.61
CA TYR A 108 13.17 -9.08 -22.69
C TYR A 108 12.78 -9.25 -21.23
N ARG A 109 11.66 -9.89 -20.91
CA ARG A 109 11.26 -10.16 -19.53
C ARG A 109 12.08 -11.32 -18.95
N ASN A 110 12.34 -11.29 -17.63
CA ASN A 110 13.06 -12.36 -16.93
C ASN A 110 12.15 -13.53 -16.57
N TYR A 111 10.88 -13.28 -16.33
CA TYR A 111 9.91 -14.27 -15.85
C TYR A 111 8.69 -14.29 -16.76
N ASP A 112 8.21 -15.48 -17.07
CA ASP A 112 6.98 -15.71 -17.81
C ASP A 112 5.76 -15.75 -16.87
N GLU A 113 4.56 -15.81 -17.44
CA GLU A 113 3.32 -15.87 -16.66
C GLU A 113 3.29 -17.12 -15.77
N SER A 114 3.86 -18.24 -16.21
CA SER A 114 3.87 -19.47 -15.42
C SER A 114 4.71 -19.37 -14.14
N TYR A 115 5.67 -18.46 -14.11
CA TYR A 115 6.39 -18.11 -12.89
C TYR A 115 5.49 -17.31 -11.93
N TRP A 116 4.79 -16.30 -12.45
CA TRP A 116 3.92 -15.43 -11.65
C TRP A 116 2.71 -16.18 -11.09
N ASP A 117 2.09 -17.06 -11.87
CA ASP A 117 0.97 -17.91 -11.45
C ASP A 117 1.28 -18.78 -10.23
N LYS A 118 2.56 -19.11 -10.02
CA LYS A 118 3.03 -19.93 -8.91
C LYS A 118 3.48 -19.12 -7.70
N ARG A 119 3.46 -17.80 -7.76
CA ARG A 119 3.88 -16.95 -6.63
C ARG A 119 2.77 -16.82 -5.61
N VAL A 120 3.17 -16.94 -4.35
CA VAL A 120 2.29 -16.59 -3.23
C VAL A 120 2.24 -15.08 -3.15
N MET A 121 1.08 -14.50 -3.42
CA MET A 121 0.85 -13.07 -3.33
C MET A 121 0.66 -12.64 -1.88
N ALA A 122 1.09 -11.43 -1.54
CA ALA A 122 0.75 -10.82 -0.27
C ALA A 122 -0.76 -10.56 -0.17
N PRO A 123 -1.32 -10.45 1.03
CA PRO A 123 -2.69 -10.00 1.21
C PRO A 123 -2.95 -8.67 0.51
N SER A 124 -4.18 -8.51 0.07
CA SER A 124 -4.73 -7.25 -0.42
C SER A 124 -5.47 -6.53 0.71
N SER A 125 -6.11 -5.42 0.41
CA SER A 125 -6.93 -4.68 1.38
C SER A 125 -8.06 -3.92 0.71
N LEU A 126 -9.19 -3.83 1.41
CA LEU A 126 -10.21 -2.83 1.13
C LEU A 126 -9.85 -1.54 1.86
N LEU A 127 -9.86 -0.45 1.12
CA LEU A 127 -9.53 0.87 1.63
C LEU A 127 -10.74 1.81 1.49
N PHE A 128 -11.10 2.48 2.59
CA PHE A 128 -12.14 3.49 2.57
C PHE A 128 -11.58 4.81 3.07
N TYR A 129 -11.79 5.86 2.30
CA TYR A 129 -11.47 7.24 2.67
C TYR A 129 -12.78 7.96 2.97
N LEU A 130 -13.00 8.31 4.23
CA LEU A 130 -14.27 8.85 4.70
C LEU A 130 -14.09 10.23 5.31
N GLY A 131 -14.92 11.17 4.88
CA GLY A 131 -15.11 12.45 5.56
C GLY A 131 -16.39 12.40 6.41
N THR A 132 -16.30 12.76 7.68
CA THR A 132 -17.48 12.88 8.55
C THR A 132 -17.76 14.34 8.87
N ASN A 133 -19.03 14.71 8.95
CA ASN A 133 -19.48 16.06 9.30
C ASN A 133 -19.63 16.27 10.82
N LYS A 134 -18.93 15.46 11.62
CA LYS A 134 -18.94 15.52 13.09
C LYS A 134 -17.65 14.98 13.66
N ARG A 135 -17.31 15.42 14.87
CA ARG A 135 -16.22 14.85 15.66
C ARG A 135 -16.57 13.47 16.21
N LEU A 136 -15.56 12.59 16.28
CA LEU A 136 -15.66 11.25 16.83
C LEU A 136 -14.75 11.13 18.05
N PRO A 137 -15.18 11.58 19.24
CA PRO A 137 -14.31 11.89 20.38
C PRO A 137 -13.63 10.66 21.01
N ARG A 138 -14.05 9.44 20.63
CA ARG A 138 -13.44 8.20 21.15
C ARG A 138 -12.27 7.73 20.29
N LEU A 139 -12.12 8.24 19.08
CA LEU A 139 -11.02 7.85 18.20
C LEU A 139 -9.70 8.45 18.67
N LYS A 140 -8.66 7.69 18.42
CA LYS A 140 -7.26 8.12 18.44
C LYS A 140 -6.77 8.26 17.01
N HIS A 141 -5.53 8.73 16.80
CA HIS A 141 -4.95 8.75 15.48
C HIS A 141 -4.96 7.35 14.84
N HIS A 142 -4.54 6.35 15.60
CA HIS A 142 -4.54 4.94 15.19
C HIS A 142 -5.49 4.14 16.08
N ASN A 143 -6.37 3.36 15.45
CA ASN A 143 -7.37 2.53 16.13
C ASN A 143 -7.38 1.14 15.51
N LEU A 144 -7.41 0.12 16.37
CA LEU A 144 -7.51 -1.27 15.98
C LEU A 144 -8.83 -1.83 16.50
N PHE A 145 -9.63 -2.36 15.60
CA PHE A 145 -10.92 -2.99 15.92
C PHE A 145 -10.75 -4.51 15.85
N PHE A 146 -10.44 -5.11 17.01
CA PHE A 146 -10.13 -6.52 17.20
C PHE A 146 -11.11 -7.16 18.18
N ASP A 147 -12.40 -6.91 18.00
CA ASP A 147 -13.47 -7.40 18.84
C ASP A 147 -13.91 -8.82 18.47
N ARG A 148 -13.38 -9.36 17.35
CA ARG A 148 -13.65 -10.71 16.87
C ARG A 148 -12.44 -11.63 16.98
N ASP A 149 -12.63 -12.89 16.59
CA ASP A 149 -11.55 -13.86 16.57
C ASP A 149 -10.66 -13.64 15.34
N PHE A 150 -9.39 -13.30 15.60
CA PHE A 150 -8.40 -13.10 14.55
C PHE A 150 -8.13 -14.37 13.73
N SER A 151 -8.29 -15.57 14.33
CA SER A 151 -8.01 -16.82 13.63
C SER A 151 -8.96 -17.06 12.45
N VAL A 152 -10.21 -16.65 12.55
CA VAL A 152 -11.19 -16.75 11.45
C VAL A 152 -10.75 -15.88 10.29
N HIS A 153 -10.52 -14.60 10.54
CA HIS A 153 -10.13 -13.66 9.49
C HIS A 153 -8.77 -14.03 8.86
N SER A 154 -7.80 -14.48 9.65
CA SER A 154 -6.52 -14.94 9.11
C SER A 154 -6.65 -16.22 8.27
N HIS A 155 -7.57 -17.13 8.63
CA HIS A 155 -7.88 -18.31 7.83
C HIS A 155 -8.44 -17.93 6.45
N GLU A 156 -9.39 -16.99 6.43
CA GLU A 156 -10.02 -16.45 5.21
C GLU A 156 -9.02 -15.71 4.30
N ILE A 157 -7.92 -15.19 4.85
CA ILE A 157 -6.87 -14.53 4.06
C ILE A 157 -5.83 -15.54 3.54
N TYR A 158 -5.33 -16.43 4.42
CA TYR A 158 -4.10 -17.18 4.14
C TYR A 158 -4.33 -18.68 3.84
N THR A 159 -5.43 -19.25 4.28
CA THR A 159 -5.66 -20.71 4.20
C THR A 159 -6.75 -21.05 3.20
N ASP A 160 -7.90 -20.38 3.30
CA ASP A 160 -9.05 -20.57 2.43
C ASP A 160 -9.50 -19.19 1.92
N PRO A 161 -8.84 -18.68 0.86
CA PRO A 161 -9.05 -17.33 0.35
C PRO A 161 -10.51 -17.05 0.01
N THR A 162 -11.14 -16.18 0.82
CA THR A 162 -12.52 -15.76 0.63
C THR A 162 -12.72 -14.34 1.14
N TRP A 163 -13.85 -13.71 0.82
CA TRP A 163 -14.24 -12.44 1.43
C TRP A 163 -14.45 -12.63 2.93
N PRO A 164 -13.91 -11.72 3.77
CA PRO A 164 -13.98 -11.88 5.22
C PRO A 164 -15.44 -11.81 5.71
N SER A 165 -15.84 -12.82 6.47
CA SER A 165 -17.20 -12.93 7.02
C SER A 165 -17.44 -11.98 8.19
N ASP A 166 -16.40 -11.70 8.97
CA ASP A 166 -16.45 -10.82 10.17
C ASP A 166 -15.09 -10.10 10.33
N PRO A 167 -14.82 -9.08 9.50
CA PRO A 167 -13.49 -8.52 9.34
C PRO A 167 -13.02 -7.73 10.56
N LEU A 168 -11.79 -7.96 10.97
CA LEU A 168 -11.03 -7.04 11.79
C LEU A 168 -10.51 -5.90 10.90
N PHE A 169 -10.40 -4.69 11.44
CA PHE A 169 -9.95 -3.56 10.65
C PHE A 169 -9.13 -2.55 11.45
N TYR A 170 -8.35 -1.80 10.72
CA TYR A 170 -7.63 -0.64 11.20
C TYR A 170 -8.34 0.64 10.76
N ALA A 171 -8.37 1.63 11.65
CA ALA A 171 -8.85 2.96 11.33
C ALA A 171 -7.83 4.02 11.73
N SER A 172 -7.44 4.86 10.78
CA SER A 172 -6.66 6.07 11.04
C SER A 172 -7.58 7.29 11.03
N ALA A 173 -7.42 8.15 12.04
CA ALA A 173 -8.13 9.43 12.15
C ALA A 173 -7.10 10.56 12.32
N PRO A 174 -6.39 10.97 11.25
CA PRO A 174 -5.33 11.97 11.34
C PRO A 174 -5.78 13.31 11.90
N SER A 175 -7.04 13.71 11.63
CA SER A 175 -7.63 14.96 12.13
C SER A 175 -7.72 15.05 13.66
N VAL A 176 -7.64 13.93 14.38
CA VAL A 176 -7.52 13.90 15.85
C VAL A 176 -6.21 14.53 16.34
N THR A 177 -5.14 14.37 15.56
CA THR A 177 -3.80 14.89 15.87
C THR A 177 -3.52 16.20 15.15
N ASP A 178 -3.98 16.30 13.91
CA ASP A 178 -3.73 17.41 13.00
C ASP A 178 -5.05 18.03 12.51
N PRO A 179 -5.50 19.12 13.13
CA PRO A 179 -6.76 19.75 12.73
C PRO A 179 -6.72 20.36 11.33
N SER A 180 -5.54 20.52 10.72
CA SER A 180 -5.43 21.15 9.39
C SER A 180 -5.87 20.22 8.25
N VAL A 181 -6.05 18.91 8.51
CA VAL A 181 -6.40 17.91 7.48
C VAL A 181 -7.89 17.57 7.41
N ALA A 182 -8.72 18.32 8.13
CA ALA A 182 -10.18 18.24 8.04
C ALA A 182 -10.80 19.61 8.32
N PRO A 183 -12.00 19.94 7.80
CA PRO A 183 -12.73 21.15 8.19
C PRO A 183 -13.07 21.17 9.69
N ASP A 184 -13.27 22.34 10.24
CA ASP A 184 -13.68 22.52 11.63
C ASP A 184 -14.92 21.69 11.97
N GLY A 185 -14.86 20.96 13.09
CA GLY A 185 -15.95 20.09 13.54
C GLY A 185 -16.09 18.78 12.78
N CYS A 186 -15.27 18.53 11.77
CA CYS A 186 -15.26 17.30 10.97
C CYS A 186 -14.10 16.38 11.33
N GLU A 187 -14.15 15.13 10.84
CA GLU A 187 -13.03 14.19 10.88
C GLU A 187 -12.78 13.61 9.49
N ASN A 188 -11.53 13.29 9.21
CA ASN A 188 -11.17 12.42 8.11
C ASN A 188 -10.77 11.04 8.65
N LEU A 189 -11.20 9.99 7.98
CA LEU A 189 -10.92 8.62 8.35
C LEU A 189 -10.37 7.86 7.17
N PHE A 190 -9.42 6.99 7.48
CA PHE A 190 -8.94 5.96 6.58
C PHE A 190 -9.19 4.61 7.23
N LEU A 191 -9.97 3.75 6.57
CA LEU A 191 -10.22 2.39 7.03
C LEU A 191 -9.47 1.41 6.14
N LEU A 192 -8.86 0.41 6.76
CA LEU A 192 -8.18 -0.68 6.08
C LEU A 192 -8.67 -2.01 6.62
N ILE A 193 -9.23 -2.83 5.73
CA ILE A 193 -9.66 -4.20 5.99
C ILE A 193 -8.74 -5.12 5.17
N PRO A 194 -7.89 -5.95 5.80
CA PRO A 194 -7.11 -6.94 5.08
C PRO A 194 -8.00 -7.98 4.42
N VAL A 195 -7.68 -8.37 3.19
CA VAL A 195 -8.41 -9.40 2.44
C VAL A 195 -7.44 -10.31 1.70
N ALA A 196 -7.88 -11.47 1.29
CA ALA A 196 -7.09 -12.35 0.44
C ALA A 196 -6.77 -11.69 -0.90
N PRO A 197 -5.64 -12.04 -1.54
CA PRO A 197 -5.37 -11.62 -2.91
C PRO A 197 -6.27 -12.35 -3.90
N ASN A 198 -6.42 -11.78 -5.09
CA ASN A 198 -7.12 -12.39 -6.23
C ASN A 198 -8.62 -12.70 -5.99
N LEU A 199 -9.26 -12.06 -5.03
CA LEU A 199 -10.71 -12.18 -4.86
C LEU A 199 -11.42 -11.49 -6.03
N GLU A 200 -12.52 -12.07 -6.47
CA GLU A 200 -13.37 -11.47 -7.49
C GLU A 200 -14.07 -10.22 -6.92
N ASP A 201 -13.83 -9.08 -7.55
CA ASP A 201 -14.39 -7.78 -7.16
C ASP A 201 -15.63 -7.48 -8.01
N THR A 202 -16.80 -7.84 -7.51
CA THR A 202 -18.09 -7.59 -8.18
C THR A 202 -18.89 -6.53 -7.42
N GLU A 203 -19.86 -5.91 -8.10
CA GLU A 203 -20.78 -4.97 -7.45
C GLU A 203 -21.51 -5.60 -6.27
N ALA A 204 -21.86 -6.89 -6.37
CA ALA A 204 -22.56 -7.61 -5.30
C ALA A 204 -21.74 -7.74 -4.00
N PHE A 205 -20.40 -7.64 -4.07
CA PHE A 205 -19.54 -7.65 -2.89
C PHE A 205 -19.23 -6.26 -2.34
N ARG A 206 -19.63 -5.20 -3.08
CA ARG A 206 -19.41 -3.80 -2.65
C ARG A 206 -20.62 -3.20 -1.93
N GLU A 207 -21.79 -3.86 -1.99
CA GLU A 207 -23.03 -3.49 -1.31
C GLU A 207 -23.14 -4.13 0.08
#